data_f9edb5704cf9bd457986ab826441a9fc
#
_entry.id   f9edb5704cf9bd457986ab826441a9fc
#
_cell.length_a   1.000
_cell.length_b   1.000
_cell.length_c   1.000
_cell.angle_alpha   90.00
_cell.angle_beta   90.00
_cell.angle_gamma   90.00
#
_symmetry.space_group_name_H-M   'P 1'
#
loop_
_entity.id
_entity.type
_entity.pdbx_description
1 polymer ?
#
loop_
_entity_poly.entity_id
_entity_poly.type
_entity_poly.pdbx_seq_one_letter_code
_entity_poly.pdbx_strand_id
1 'polypeptide(L)'
;MAKMIVYGEEARKKLQSGIDQLANTVKVTLGPKGRNVVLGKKFGAPLITNDGVTIAKEVELEDAFENMGAQLIREVATKTNDVAGDGTTTATLLAQAITREGLKNLSAGANPMVMRKGIEKAVEAAVAAIKEHSVPVNGADDIARVGTVSSGDESIGALIAEAMAKVGTEGVITIEESKTAETGLDVVEGMQFDRGYISPYMVTDTDKMEAVLDDAFILITDKKISSIQEILPILEPVVKSGKKMMIIAEDVEGDALATLLVNRLRGNFNCVCVKAPGFGDRRKEMLQDIAILTGGTVISSQLNMELNEAQLSDLGRCRQIVVTKDNTTIVDGAGNPEAIKARAHSIRASIATTTSDYDREKLQERLAKLSGGVAVIKVGAQTEIAMKEKKLRVEDALNATRAAVEEGIVAGGGTAQVNAIAAVEKLIAHLSGDEKTGARIIATALQAPIRQIAENAGVDGSVVYEKIKSSKKIGFGYNAYTEQYVDMISAGIVDPTKVTRSSLENAASIASCVLTTESLVADKPNPEADAAAMAAAAQGGMY
;
A
#
# COMPACT_ATOMS: atom_id res chain seq x y z
N MET A 1 5.66 26.21 23.83
CA MET A 1 6.77 26.65 22.95
C MET A 1 6.31 27.88 22.16
N ALA A 2 7.25 28.80 21.85
CA ALA A 2 6.94 29.95 20.98
C ALA A 2 6.73 29.46 19.54
N LYS A 3 5.82 30.13 18.78
CA LYS A 3 5.55 29.82 17.39
C LYS A 3 6.18 30.84 16.46
N MET A 4 6.64 30.39 15.31
CA MET A 4 6.97 31.22 14.15
C MET A 4 5.76 31.22 13.24
N ILE A 5 5.43 32.36 12.67
CA ILE A 5 4.26 32.50 11.79
C ILE A 5 4.69 33.27 10.54
N VAL A 6 4.33 32.76 9.37
CA VAL A 6 4.51 33.43 8.07
C VAL A 6 3.18 33.48 7.33
N TYR A 7 2.98 34.52 6.51
CA TYR A 7 1.72 34.81 5.86
C TYR A 7 1.87 35.06 4.36
N GLY A 8 0.75 34.95 3.65
CA GLY A 8 0.59 35.41 2.29
C GLY A 8 1.56 34.76 1.31
N GLU A 9 2.21 35.60 0.51
CA GLU A 9 3.11 35.13 -0.55
C GLU A 9 4.35 34.41 0.00
N GLU A 10 4.89 34.84 1.14
CA GLU A 10 6.04 34.17 1.77
C GLU A 10 5.68 32.75 2.20
N ALA A 11 4.52 32.58 2.84
CA ALA A 11 4.02 31.26 3.23
C ALA A 11 3.87 30.33 2.00
N ARG A 12 3.29 30.82 0.93
CA ARG A 12 3.10 30.08 -0.31
C ARG A 12 4.42 29.70 -0.99
N LYS A 13 5.41 30.62 -1.01
CA LYS A 13 6.75 30.35 -1.57
C LYS A 13 7.46 29.25 -0.78
N LYS A 14 7.36 29.28 0.55
CA LYS A 14 7.96 28.25 1.40
C LYS A 14 7.34 26.88 1.16
N LEU A 15 6.00 26.79 1.12
CA LEU A 15 5.30 25.54 0.78
C LEU A 15 5.73 25.04 -0.60
N GLN A 16 5.72 25.92 -1.62
CA GLN A 16 6.12 25.54 -2.98
C GLN A 16 7.55 25.03 -3.04
N SER A 17 8.48 25.65 -2.33
CA SER A 17 9.88 25.21 -2.27
C SER A 17 9.98 23.79 -1.74
N GLY A 18 9.30 23.48 -0.62
CA GLY A 18 9.29 22.13 -0.06
C GLY A 18 8.64 21.08 -0.96
N ILE A 19 7.51 21.43 -1.56
CA ILE A 19 6.83 20.59 -2.57
C ILE A 19 7.76 20.28 -3.74
N ASP A 20 8.44 21.32 -4.25
CA ASP A 20 9.34 21.18 -5.40
C ASP A 20 10.57 20.34 -5.10
N GLN A 21 11.17 20.50 -3.92
CA GLN A 21 12.32 19.70 -3.51
C GLN A 21 11.98 18.20 -3.45
N LEU A 22 10.89 17.83 -2.77
CA LEU A 22 10.46 16.43 -2.69
C LEU A 22 10.06 15.90 -4.08
N ALA A 23 9.18 16.57 -4.80
CA ALA A 23 8.68 16.09 -6.08
C ALA A 23 9.79 15.97 -7.14
N ASN A 24 10.77 16.89 -7.15
CA ASN A 24 11.92 16.80 -8.05
C ASN A 24 12.82 15.59 -7.74
N THR A 25 12.90 15.20 -6.46
CA THR A 25 13.63 13.99 -6.05
C THR A 25 12.92 12.72 -6.50
N VAL A 26 11.59 12.69 -6.42
CA VAL A 26 10.79 11.51 -6.77
C VAL A 26 10.61 11.35 -8.29
N LYS A 27 10.29 12.40 -9.04
CA LYS A 27 9.89 12.33 -10.46
C LYS A 27 10.96 11.76 -11.41
N VAL A 28 12.24 11.75 -11.01
CA VAL A 28 13.32 11.19 -11.80
C VAL A 28 13.22 9.67 -11.97
N THR A 29 12.39 9.02 -11.15
CA THR A 29 12.17 7.57 -11.20
C THR A 29 11.07 7.16 -12.19
N LEU A 30 10.30 8.12 -12.74
CA LEU A 30 9.12 7.85 -13.55
C LEU A 30 9.45 7.33 -14.95
N GLY A 31 8.78 6.24 -15.34
CA GLY A 31 8.84 5.67 -16.69
C GLY A 31 9.98 4.69 -16.91
N PRO A 32 10.06 4.06 -18.10
CA PRO A 32 10.98 2.96 -18.37
C PRO A 32 12.46 3.36 -18.42
N LYS A 33 12.76 4.65 -18.57
CA LYS A 33 14.12 5.21 -18.46
C LYS A 33 14.29 6.07 -17.18
N GLY A 34 13.40 5.88 -16.21
CA GLY A 34 13.53 6.43 -14.86
C GLY A 34 14.79 5.91 -14.16
N ARG A 35 15.30 6.66 -13.21
CA ARG A 35 16.53 6.36 -12.47
C ARG A 35 16.24 6.17 -11.00
N ASN A 36 17.09 5.38 -10.34
CA ASN A 36 16.99 5.17 -8.91
C ASN A 36 17.47 6.38 -8.11
N VAL A 37 16.94 6.51 -6.91
CA VAL A 37 17.39 7.44 -5.87
C VAL A 37 18.13 6.66 -4.79
N VAL A 38 19.21 7.24 -4.26
CA VAL A 38 19.98 6.66 -3.15
C VAL A 38 19.59 7.36 -1.86
N LEU A 39 19.08 6.61 -0.91
CA LEU A 39 18.65 7.10 0.40
C LEU A 39 19.71 6.72 1.45
N GLY A 40 20.28 7.73 2.12
CA GLY A 40 21.22 7.52 3.21
C GLY A 40 20.51 6.97 4.45
N LYS A 41 21.07 5.94 5.07
CA LYS A 41 20.60 5.42 6.36
C LYS A 41 21.58 5.79 7.46
N LYS A 42 21.08 6.10 8.66
CA LYS A 42 21.92 6.37 9.84
C LYS A 42 22.77 5.17 10.23
N PHE A 43 22.26 3.96 10.00
CA PHE A 43 22.93 2.69 10.24
C PHE A 43 22.69 1.75 9.05
N GLY A 44 23.73 0.97 8.68
CA GLY A 44 23.68 0.03 7.57
C GLY A 44 24.02 0.64 6.21
N ALA A 45 23.75 -0.11 5.13
CA ALA A 45 23.98 0.33 3.77
C ALA A 45 22.90 1.29 3.28
N PRO A 46 23.24 2.26 2.39
CA PRO A 46 22.22 3.09 1.73
C PRO A 46 21.19 2.24 1.00
N LEU A 47 19.95 2.69 0.97
CA LEU A 47 18.89 2.08 0.19
C LEU A 47 18.88 2.69 -1.22
N ILE A 48 18.88 1.84 -2.24
CA ILE A 48 18.67 2.25 -3.63
C ILE A 48 17.26 1.84 -4.02
N THR A 49 16.45 2.80 -4.49
CA THR A 49 15.06 2.53 -4.85
C THR A 49 14.54 3.50 -5.91
N ASN A 50 13.52 3.08 -6.66
CA ASN A 50 12.70 3.90 -7.53
C ASN A 50 11.26 4.06 -7.01
N ASP A 51 10.92 3.45 -5.88
CA ASP A 51 9.61 3.58 -5.26
C ASP A 51 9.39 4.98 -4.70
N GLY A 52 8.35 5.66 -5.23
CA GLY A 52 8.05 7.04 -4.89
C GLY A 52 7.64 7.26 -3.45
N VAL A 53 6.89 6.36 -2.82
CA VAL A 53 6.46 6.51 -1.43
C VAL A 53 7.63 6.31 -0.46
N THR A 54 8.51 5.36 -0.72
CA THR A 54 9.73 5.13 0.09
C THR A 54 10.63 6.36 0.03
N ILE A 55 10.83 6.94 -1.17
CA ILE A 55 11.63 8.16 -1.32
C ILE A 55 10.96 9.33 -0.57
N ALA A 56 9.65 9.51 -0.73
CA ALA A 56 8.92 10.61 -0.12
C ALA A 56 8.93 10.57 1.41
N LYS A 57 8.92 9.38 2.02
CA LYS A 57 8.99 9.19 3.47
C LYS A 57 10.33 9.59 4.07
N GLU A 58 11.42 9.46 3.32
CA GLU A 58 12.78 9.76 3.80
C GLU A 58 13.20 11.24 3.62
N VAL A 59 12.42 12.04 2.87
CA VAL A 59 12.74 13.44 2.64
C VAL A 59 12.29 14.29 3.83
N GLU A 60 13.26 14.85 4.55
CA GLU A 60 13.08 15.88 5.57
C GLU A 60 13.93 17.11 5.24
N LEU A 61 13.35 18.30 5.40
CA LEU A 61 14.00 19.56 5.09
C LEU A 61 14.32 20.35 6.37
N GLU A 62 15.45 21.07 6.36
CA GLU A 62 15.91 21.85 7.53
C GLU A 62 14.96 23.03 7.85
N ASP A 63 14.44 23.71 6.83
CA ASP A 63 13.48 24.79 7.05
C ASP A 63 12.12 24.21 7.40
N ALA A 64 11.61 24.53 8.59
CA ALA A 64 10.36 24.00 9.12
C ALA A 64 9.14 24.29 8.23
N PHE A 65 9.12 25.43 7.54
CA PHE A 65 8.01 25.81 6.66
C PHE A 65 8.11 25.10 5.29
N GLU A 66 9.32 24.96 4.74
CA GLU A 66 9.53 24.16 3.54
C GLU A 66 9.22 22.67 3.82
N ASN A 67 9.61 22.19 5.01
CA ASN A 67 9.31 20.81 5.42
C ASN A 67 7.79 20.55 5.51
N MET A 68 6.96 21.53 5.88
CA MET A 68 5.50 21.39 5.80
C MET A 68 5.04 21.12 4.37
N GLY A 69 5.63 21.81 3.37
CA GLY A 69 5.36 21.55 1.96
C GLY A 69 5.73 20.14 1.53
N ALA A 70 6.90 19.66 1.94
CA ALA A 70 7.34 18.29 1.71
C ALA A 70 6.42 17.27 2.39
N GLN A 71 5.99 17.50 3.63
CA GLN A 71 5.06 16.64 4.36
C GLN A 71 3.69 16.52 3.67
N LEU A 72 3.16 17.62 3.13
CA LEU A 72 1.89 17.59 2.39
C LEU A 72 1.98 16.75 1.12
N ILE A 73 3.09 16.82 0.39
CA ILE A 73 3.31 15.97 -0.79
C ILE A 73 3.59 14.53 -0.40
N ARG A 74 4.28 14.27 0.70
CA ARG A 74 4.44 12.92 1.26
C ARG A 74 3.09 12.28 1.55
N GLU A 75 2.12 13.05 2.06
CA GLU A 75 0.75 12.55 2.30
C GLU A 75 0.06 12.12 1.00
N VAL A 76 0.29 12.82 -0.13
CA VAL A 76 -0.22 12.40 -1.45
C VAL A 76 0.32 11.03 -1.84
N ALA A 77 1.64 10.83 -1.71
CA ALA A 77 2.27 9.55 -2.03
C ALA A 77 1.75 8.43 -1.12
N THR A 78 1.67 8.68 0.19
CA THR A 78 1.19 7.70 1.18
C THR A 78 -0.26 7.30 0.92
N LYS A 79 -1.16 8.28 0.70
CA LYS A 79 -2.57 7.99 0.41
C LYS A 79 -2.77 7.23 -0.90
N THR A 80 -1.96 7.52 -1.91
CA THR A 80 -2.03 6.80 -3.18
C THR A 80 -1.56 5.36 -3.00
N ASN A 81 -0.50 5.15 -2.22
CA ASN A 81 -0.04 3.82 -1.84
C ASN A 81 -1.11 3.03 -1.07
N ASP A 82 -1.76 3.64 -0.06
CA ASP A 82 -2.80 3.00 0.74
C ASP A 82 -4.02 2.56 -0.09
N VAL A 83 -4.39 3.32 -1.12
CA VAL A 83 -5.58 3.07 -1.95
C VAL A 83 -5.31 2.13 -3.11
N ALA A 84 -4.18 2.31 -3.79
CA ALA A 84 -3.88 1.65 -5.06
C ALA A 84 -2.59 0.82 -5.06
N GLY A 85 -1.72 1.01 -4.05
CA GLY A 85 -0.46 0.29 -3.90
C GLY A 85 0.61 0.60 -4.95
N ASP A 86 0.33 1.51 -5.89
CA ASP A 86 1.24 1.97 -6.95
C ASP A 86 0.85 3.39 -7.37
N GLY A 87 1.61 4.02 -8.29
CA GLY A 87 1.35 5.36 -8.84
C GLY A 87 1.75 6.52 -7.94
N THR A 88 2.53 6.27 -6.90
CA THR A 88 2.95 7.27 -5.90
C THR A 88 3.80 8.38 -6.52
N THR A 89 4.68 8.05 -7.47
CA THR A 89 5.47 9.00 -8.25
C THR A 89 4.60 9.89 -9.14
N THR A 90 3.62 9.31 -9.83
CA THR A 90 2.67 10.04 -10.69
C THR A 90 1.82 10.99 -9.86
N ALA A 91 1.32 10.56 -8.70
CA ALA A 91 0.53 11.38 -7.80
C ALA A 91 1.33 12.59 -7.27
N THR A 92 2.57 12.36 -6.85
CA THR A 92 3.51 13.40 -6.40
C THR A 92 3.77 14.43 -7.50
N LEU A 93 4.01 13.99 -8.73
CA LEU A 93 4.22 14.85 -9.88
C LEU A 93 2.97 15.68 -10.24
N LEU A 94 1.79 15.06 -10.24
CA LEU A 94 0.52 15.74 -10.48
C LEU A 94 0.25 16.80 -9.42
N ALA A 95 0.48 16.51 -8.14
CA ALA A 95 0.31 17.47 -7.06
C ALA A 95 1.25 18.68 -7.21
N GLN A 96 2.51 18.46 -7.59
CA GLN A 96 3.46 19.51 -7.93
C GLN A 96 2.94 20.38 -9.09
N ALA A 97 2.48 19.74 -10.17
CA ALA A 97 2.00 20.45 -11.36
C ALA A 97 0.76 21.29 -11.05
N ILE A 98 -0.22 20.74 -10.33
CA ILE A 98 -1.44 21.46 -9.93
C ILE A 98 -1.08 22.65 -9.03
N THR A 99 -0.22 22.44 -8.04
CA THR A 99 0.20 23.49 -7.11
C THR A 99 0.94 24.61 -7.84
N ARG A 100 1.90 24.29 -8.71
CA ARG A 100 2.66 25.29 -9.47
C ARG A 100 1.76 26.16 -10.36
N GLU A 101 0.86 25.52 -11.11
CA GLU A 101 -0.07 26.26 -11.97
C GLU A 101 -1.10 27.04 -11.14
N GLY A 102 -1.57 26.49 -10.03
CA GLY A 102 -2.48 27.15 -9.12
C GLY A 102 -1.87 28.41 -8.49
N LEU A 103 -0.64 28.32 -7.98
CA LEU A 103 0.06 29.47 -7.36
C LEU A 103 0.35 30.60 -8.35
N LYS A 104 0.62 30.30 -9.63
CA LYS A 104 0.75 31.32 -10.68
C LYS A 104 -0.54 32.16 -10.84
N ASN A 105 -1.67 31.44 -10.89
CA ASN A 105 -2.99 32.08 -11.03
C ASN A 105 -3.41 32.84 -9.76
N LEU A 106 -3.06 32.28 -8.59
CA LEU A 106 -3.31 32.94 -7.30
C LEU A 106 -2.52 34.26 -7.19
N SER A 107 -1.25 34.28 -7.60
CA SER A 107 -0.43 35.50 -7.66
C SER A 107 -0.96 36.52 -8.67
N ALA A 108 -1.72 36.08 -9.68
CA ALA A 108 -2.43 36.92 -10.62
C ALA A 108 -3.78 37.44 -10.09
N GLY A 109 -4.16 37.11 -8.85
CA GLY A 109 -5.35 37.63 -8.18
C GLY A 109 -6.59 36.75 -8.26
N ALA A 110 -6.47 35.49 -8.71
CA ALA A 110 -7.58 34.53 -8.71
C ALA A 110 -8.03 34.20 -7.28
N ASN A 111 -9.34 34.01 -7.09
CA ASN A 111 -9.89 33.61 -5.80
C ASN A 111 -9.68 32.11 -5.55
N PRO A 112 -8.91 31.71 -4.52
CA PRO A 112 -8.57 30.31 -4.29
C PRO A 112 -9.78 29.42 -4.00
N MET A 113 -10.81 29.94 -3.30
CA MET A 113 -11.99 29.17 -2.95
C MET A 113 -12.89 28.90 -4.16
N VAL A 114 -12.92 29.81 -5.15
CA VAL A 114 -13.65 29.62 -6.40
C VAL A 114 -12.86 28.72 -7.34
N MET A 115 -11.55 28.91 -7.42
CA MET A 115 -10.62 28.12 -8.20
C MET A 115 -10.66 26.64 -7.78
N ARG A 116 -10.72 26.35 -6.45
CA ARG A 116 -10.88 25.01 -5.89
C ARG A 116 -12.11 24.30 -6.45
N LYS A 117 -13.26 24.95 -6.55
CA LYS A 117 -14.48 24.35 -7.14
C LYS A 117 -14.27 23.95 -8.60
N GLY A 118 -13.53 24.76 -9.35
CA GLY A 118 -13.16 24.46 -10.73
C GLY A 118 -12.23 23.26 -10.83
N ILE A 119 -11.26 23.14 -9.92
CA ILE A 119 -10.38 21.97 -9.80
C ILE A 119 -11.19 20.71 -9.52
N GLU A 120 -12.08 20.73 -8.53
CA GLU A 120 -12.92 19.59 -8.15
C GLU A 120 -13.77 19.09 -9.34
N LYS A 121 -14.49 19.97 -10.01
CA LYS A 121 -15.29 19.63 -11.22
C LYS A 121 -14.43 19.06 -12.35
N ALA A 122 -13.24 19.61 -12.57
CA ALA A 122 -12.34 19.13 -13.61
C ALA A 122 -11.75 17.75 -13.32
N VAL A 123 -11.46 17.47 -12.04
CA VAL A 123 -11.03 16.13 -11.58
C VAL A 123 -12.14 15.12 -11.79
N GLU A 124 -13.38 15.43 -11.41
CA GLU A 124 -14.54 14.56 -11.65
C GLU A 124 -14.71 14.25 -13.14
N ALA A 125 -14.60 15.25 -14.01
CA ALA A 125 -14.70 15.07 -15.46
C ALA A 125 -13.55 14.22 -16.03
N ALA A 126 -12.32 14.43 -15.54
CA ALA A 126 -11.16 13.66 -15.96
C ALA A 126 -11.25 12.20 -15.51
N VAL A 127 -11.65 11.96 -14.24
CA VAL A 127 -11.83 10.61 -13.68
C VAL A 127 -12.95 9.85 -14.41
N ALA A 128 -14.05 10.52 -14.72
CA ALA A 128 -15.12 9.92 -15.52
C ALA A 128 -14.62 9.48 -16.90
N ALA A 129 -13.83 10.31 -17.59
CA ALA A 129 -13.23 9.96 -18.88
C ALA A 129 -12.21 8.83 -18.79
N ILE A 130 -11.39 8.79 -17.73
CA ILE A 130 -10.44 7.70 -17.47
C ILE A 130 -11.21 6.38 -17.30
N LYS A 131 -12.28 6.37 -16.51
CA LYS A 131 -13.13 5.19 -16.29
C LYS A 131 -13.87 4.75 -17.56
N GLU A 132 -14.33 5.69 -18.38
CA GLU A 132 -14.97 5.40 -19.66
C GLU A 132 -14.04 4.66 -20.64
N HIS A 133 -12.75 4.96 -20.58
CA HIS A 133 -11.73 4.32 -21.43
C HIS A 133 -11.13 3.05 -20.82
N SER A 134 -11.60 2.63 -19.64
CA SER A 134 -11.12 1.42 -18.97
C SER A 134 -11.56 0.16 -19.71
N VAL A 135 -10.64 -0.79 -19.83
CA VAL A 135 -10.89 -2.11 -20.41
C VAL A 135 -10.69 -3.15 -19.30
N PRO A 136 -11.62 -4.11 -19.13
CA PRO A 136 -11.44 -5.19 -18.16
C PRO A 136 -10.19 -6.03 -18.47
N VAL A 137 -9.53 -6.52 -17.41
CA VAL A 137 -8.41 -7.46 -17.53
C VAL A 137 -8.94 -8.82 -17.98
N ASN A 138 -8.39 -9.36 -19.07
CA ASN A 138 -8.78 -10.64 -19.65
C ASN A 138 -7.64 -11.65 -19.61
N GLY A 139 -7.61 -12.46 -18.53
CA GLY A 139 -6.69 -13.59 -18.42
C GLY A 139 -5.28 -13.25 -17.98
N ALA A 140 -4.40 -14.26 -18.00
CA ALA A 140 -3.05 -14.18 -17.46
C ALA A 140 -2.12 -13.24 -18.24
N ASP A 141 -2.35 -13.08 -19.55
CA ASP A 141 -1.50 -12.23 -20.39
C ASP A 141 -1.61 -10.74 -20.02
N ASP A 142 -2.83 -10.25 -19.76
CA ASP A 142 -3.02 -8.87 -19.33
C ASP A 142 -2.45 -8.64 -17.92
N ILE A 143 -2.59 -9.62 -17.03
CA ILE A 143 -1.99 -9.61 -15.70
C ILE A 143 -0.46 -9.51 -15.82
N ALA A 144 0.17 -10.33 -16.67
CA ALA A 144 1.59 -10.29 -16.91
C ALA A 144 2.05 -8.93 -17.47
N ARG A 145 1.29 -8.33 -18.39
CA ARG A 145 1.59 -7.00 -18.96
C ARG A 145 1.59 -5.91 -17.88
N VAL A 146 0.57 -5.87 -17.03
CA VAL A 146 0.50 -4.91 -15.92
C VAL A 146 1.70 -5.08 -14.99
N GLY A 147 1.99 -6.32 -14.57
CA GLY A 147 3.14 -6.62 -13.71
C GLY A 147 4.48 -6.24 -14.37
N THR A 148 4.62 -6.46 -15.67
CA THR A 148 5.82 -6.08 -16.45
C THR A 148 5.99 -4.57 -16.53
N VAL A 149 4.92 -3.82 -16.80
CA VAL A 149 4.98 -2.35 -16.88
C VAL A 149 5.33 -1.72 -15.54
N SER A 150 4.72 -2.19 -14.45
CA SER A 150 4.97 -1.67 -13.11
C SER A 150 6.39 -2.03 -12.61
N SER A 151 6.84 -3.29 -12.80
CA SER A 151 8.18 -3.72 -12.36
C SER A 151 9.32 -3.35 -13.30
N GLY A 152 9.02 -3.07 -14.58
CA GLY A 152 10.03 -2.95 -15.63
C GLY A 152 10.74 -4.27 -16.00
N ASP A 153 10.17 -5.43 -15.61
CA ASP A 153 10.77 -6.76 -15.76
C ASP A 153 9.73 -7.79 -16.17
N GLU A 154 9.88 -8.37 -17.38
CA GLU A 154 8.96 -9.38 -17.92
C GLU A 154 8.90 -10.65 -17.05
N SER A 155 10.02 -11.02 -16.42
CA SER A 155 10.06 -12.20 -15.55
C SER A 155 9.23 -12.03 -14.29
N ILE A 156 9.18 -10.83 -13.74
CA ILE A 156 8.34 -10.49 -12.58
C ILE A 156 6.86 -10.49 -12.98
N GLY A 157 6.52 -9.90 -14.13
CA GLY A 157 5.15 -9.91 -14.63
C GLY A 157 4.63 -11.33 -14.86
N ALA A 158 5.42 -12.19 -15.48
CA ALA A 158 5.08 -13.61 -15.68
C ALA A 158 4.89 -14.36 -14.34
N LEU A 159 5.77 -14.10 -13.36
CA LEU A 159 5.72 -14.73 -12.05
C LEU A 159 4.46 -14.35 -11.27
N ILE A 160 4.05 -13.07 -11.33
CA ILE A 160 2.81 -12.60 -10.70
C ILE A 160 1.59 -13.23 -11.38
N ALA A 161 1.56 -13.30 -12.70
CA ALA A 161 0.47 -13.94 -13.44
C ALA A 161 0.37 -15.44 -13.10
N GLU A 162 1.51 -16.15 -12.99
CA GLU A 162 1.54 -17.54 -12.53
C GLU A 162 1.02 -17.70 -11.10
N ALA A 163 1.43 -16.80 -10.19
CA ALA A 163 0.96 -16.80 -8.81
C ALA A 163 -0.56 -16.64 -8.75
N MET A 164 -1.11 -15.64 -9.46
CA MET A 164 -2.56 -15.39 -9.52
C MET A 164 -3.32 -16.53 -10.19
N ALA A 165 -2.76 -17.19 -11.19
CA ALA A 165 -3.37 -18.37 -11.81
C ALA A 165 -3.48 -19.55 -10.85
N LYS A 166 -2.50 -19.73 -9.93
CA LYS A 166 -2.48 -20.82 -8.96
C LYS A 166 -3.42 -20.60 -7.78
N VAL A 167 -3.51 -19.37 -7.25
CA VAL A 167 -4.34 -19.08 -6.05
C VAL A 167 -5.65 -18.36 -6.37
N GLY A 168 -5.86 -17.97 -7.62
CA GLY A 168 -7.02 -17.17 -8.05
C GLY A 168 -6.80 -15.67 -7.86
N THR A 169 -7.68 -14.87 -8.47
CA THR A 169 -7.59 -13.39 -8.42
C THR A 169 -7.75 -12.81 -7.01
N GLU A 170 -8.57 -13.46 -6.18
CA GLU A 170 -8.78 -13.13 -4.76
C GLU A 170 -7.82 -13.88 -3.83
N GLY A 171 -6.90 -14.66 -4.40
CA GLY A 171 -5.96 -15.49 -3.64
C GLY A 171 -4.89 -14.67 -2.95
N VAL A 172 -4.35 -15.23 -1.87
CA VAL A 172 -3.30 -14.56 -1.08
C VAL A 172 -1.95 -14.78 -1.74
N ILE A 173 -1.25 -13.68 -2.03
CA ILE A 173 0.12 -13.69 -2.53
C ILE A 173 0.97 -12.89 -1.56
N THR A 174 2.03 -13.50 -1.03
CA THR A 174 3.02 -12.87 -0.15
C THR A 174 4.38 -12.82 -0.82
N ILE A 175 5.22 -11.89 -0.38
CA ILE A 175 6.56 -11.69 -0.93
C ILE A 175 7.57 -11.85 0.19
N GLU A 176 8.50 -12.77 0.01
CA GLU A 176 9.54 -13.09 0.98
C GLU A 176 10.93 -12.96 0.37
N GLU A 177 11.92 -12.79 1.22
CA GLU A 177 13.32 -12.81 0.82
C GLU A 177 13.77 -14.26 0.62
N SER A 178 14.37 -14.55 -0.54
CA SER A 178 14.98 -15.84 -0.82
C SER A 178 16.31 -15.98 -0.08
N LYS A 179 16.59 -17.17 0.40
CA LYS A 179 17.93 -17.51 0.91
C LYS A 179 18.96 -17.74 -0.20
N THR A 180 18.51 -17.77 -1.44
CA THR A 180 19.33 -17.96 -2.63
C THR A 180 19.25 -16.72 -3.53
N ALA A 181 20.11 -16.63 -4.52
CA ALA A 181 20.06 -15.54 -5.50
C ALA A 181 18.89 -15.67 -6.51
N GLU A 182 18.19 -16.79 -6.50
CA GLU A 182 17.12 -17.08 -7.44
C GLU A 182 15.77 -16.58 -6.92
N THR A 183 14.98 -16.02 -7.83
CA THR A 183 13.59 -15.65 -7.58
C THR A 183 12.68 -16.78 -8.03
N GLY A 184 11.71 -17.16 -7.21
CA GLY A 184 10.82 -18.28 -7.49
C GLY A 184 9.45 -18.13 -6.85
N LEU A 185 8.54 -19.06 -7.17
CA LEU A 185 7.18 -19.13 -6.66
C LEU A 185 6.94 -20.46 -6.00
N ASP A 186 6.54 -20.43 -4.73
CA ASP A 186 6.02 -21.58 -4.00
C ASP A 186 4.53 -21.37 -3.70
N VAL A 187 3.77 -22.47 -3.65
CA VAL A 187 2.39 -22.45 -3.15
C VAL A 187 2.34 -23.34 -1.93
N VAL A 188 1.91 -22.76 -0.82
CA VAL A 188 1.89 -23.43 0.49
C VAL A 188 0.49 -23.39 1.11
N GLU A 189 0.25 -24.26 2.07
CA GLU A 189 -0.97 -24.22 2.88
C GLU A 189 -1.01 -22.92 3.69
N GLY A 190 -2.15 -22.22 3.68
CA GLY A 190 -2.28 -20.97 4.40
C GLY A 190 -3.64 -20.31 4.19
N MET A 191 -3.90 -19.28 4.95
CA MET A 191 -5.13 -18.50 4.79
C MET A 191 -4.97 -17.05 5.25
N GLN A 192 -5.84 -16.18 4.75
CA GLN A 192 -5.98 -14.80 5.21
C GLN A 192 -7.39 -14.55 5.74
N PHE A 193 -7.48 -13.73 6.79
CA PHE A 193 -8.76 -13.25 7.31
C PHE A 193 -8.70 -11.77 7.70
N ASP A 194 -9.85 -11.11 7.67
CA ASP A 194 -10.03 -9.66 7.76
C ASP A 194 -10.06 -9.20 9.22
N ARG A 195 -8.95 -9.40 9.93
CA ARG A 195 -8.68 -8.85 11.27
C ARG A 195 -7.21 -8.50 11.35
N GLY A 196 -6.91 -7.28 11.72
CA GLY A 196 -5.56 -6.81 11.95
C GLY A 196 -5.16 -6.83 13.42
N TYR A 197 -4.01 -6.27 13.72
CA TYR A 197 -3.50 -6.19 15.08
C TYR A 197 -4.39 -5.29 15.97
N ILE A 198 -4.52 -5.67 17.26
CA ILE A 198 -5.31 -4.90 18.23
C ILE A 198 -4.64 -3.56 18.55
N SER A 199 -3.32 -3.48 18.48
CA SER A 199 -2.58 -2.26 18.78
C SER A 199 -1.41 -2.05 17.79
N PRO A 200 -1.23 -0.80 17.27
CA PRO A 200 -0.09 -0.45 16.41
C PRO A 200 1.27 -0.68 17.08
N TYR A 201 1.34 -0.70 18.41
CA TYR A 201 2.58 -1.00 19.14
C TYR A 201 3.03 -2.46 19.01
N MET A 202 2.24 -3.32 18.35
CA MET A 202 2.59 -4.72 18.08
C MET A 202 3.31 -4.91 16.74
N VAL A 203 3.50 -3.87 15.93
CA VAL A 203 4.18 -3.97 14.63
C VAL A 203 5.68 -4.28 14.80
N THR A 204 6.24 -5.06 13.90
CA THR A 204 7.67 -5.37 13.84
C THR A 204 8.39 -4.54 12.80
N ASP A 205 7.67 -4.14 11.75
CA ASP A 205 8.10 -3.25 10.67
C ASP A 205 7.26 -1.96 10.77
N THR A 206 7.88 -0.90 11.26
CA THR A 206 7.22 0.40 11.43
C THR A 206 7.02 1.15 10.13
N ASP A 207 7.81 0.85 9.10
CA ASP A 207 7.71 1.52 7.80
C ASP A 207 6.50 1.02 7.02
N LYS A 208 6.23 -0.29 7.11
CA LYS A 208 5.06 -0.94 6.51
C LYS A 208 3.86 -1.03 7.45
N MET A 209 4.03 -0.71 8.73
CA MET A 209 3.02 -0.90 9.77
C MET A 209 2.51 -2.35 9.83
N GLU A 210 3.44 -3.32 9.78
CA GLU A 210 3.17 -4.74 9.78
C GLU A 210 3.85 -5.46 10.96
N ALA A 211 3.19 -6.49 11.49
CA ALA A 211 3.79 -7.42 12.42
C ALA A 211 4.12 -8.73 11.69
N VAL A 212 5.40 -9.05 11.53
CA VAL A 212 5.89 -10.27 10.89
C VAL A 212 6.48 -11.20 11.95
N LEU A 213 5.90 -12.37 12.11
CA LEU A 213 6.33 -13.38 13.07
C LEU A 213 6.71 -14.66 12.32
N ASP A 214 8.00 -15.02 12.34
CA ASP A 214 8.47 -16.28 11.79
C ASP A 214 8.49 -17.38 12.86
N ASP A 215 8.17 -18.61 12.47
CA ASP A 215 8.14 -19.81 13.31
C ASP A 215 7.37 -19.59 14.62
N ALA A 216 6.14 -19.09 14.47
CA ALA A 216 5.31 -18.64 15.58
C ALA A 216 4.36 -19.72 16.09
N PHE A 217 4.10 -19.66 17.40
CA PHE A 217 2.96 -20.33 18.01
C PHE A 217 1.69 -19.51 17.86
N ILE A 218 0.54 -20.18 17.81
CA ILE A 218 -0.79 -19.54 17.67
C ILE A 218 -1.71 -20.04 18.78
N LEU A 219 -2.10 -19.17 19.69
CA LEU A 219 -3.18 -19.43 20.64
C LEU A 219 -4.50 -19.04 20.01
N ILE A 220 -5.44 -19.98 20.00
CA ILE A 220 -6.75 -19.80 19.35
C ILE A 220 -7.85 -19.97 20.41
N THR A 221 -8.64 -18.92 20.65
CA THR A 221 -9.74 -19.00 21.62
C THR A 221 -10.94 -18.16 21.18
N ASP A 222 -12.13 -18.59 21.56
CA ASP A 222 -13.38 -17.84 21.44
C ASP A 222 -13.67 -16.97 22.67
N LYS A 223 -12.79 -17.02 23.69
CA LYS A 223 -12.90 -16.24 24.92
C LYS A 223 -12.27 -14.87 24.76
N LYS A 224 -12.73 -13.93 25.60
CA LYS A 224 -12.09 -12.65 25.81
C LYS A 224 -10.99 -12.80 26.85
N ILE A 225 -9.85 -12.14 26.62
CA ILE A 225 -8.71 -12.15 27.53
C ILE A 225 -8.55 -10.76 28.15
N SER A 226 -8.86 -10.64 29.45
CA SER A 226 -8.79 -9.36 30.17
C SER A 226 -7.69 -9.35 31.23
N SER A 227 -7.33 -10.52 31.77
CA SER A 227 -6.27 -10.66 32.76
C SER A 227 -5.12 -11.50 32.23
N ILE A 228 -3.88 -11.05 32.45
CA ILE A 228 -2.68 -11.78 32.07
C ILE A 228 -2.58 -13.13 32.76
N GLN A 229 -3.15 -13.26 33.96
CA GLN A 229 -3.13 -14.49 34.75
C GLN A 229 -3.83 -15.67 34.04
N GLU A 230 -4.82 -15.37 33.19
CA GLU A 230 -5.54 -16.39 32.42
C GLU A 230 -4.66 -17.12 31.42
N ILE A 231 -3.65 -16.44 30.86
CA ILE A 231 -2.76 -16.98 29.81
C ILE A 231 -1.31 -17.15 30.28
N LEU A 232 -0.99 -16.77 31.53
CA LEU A 232 0.36 -16.83 32.05
C LEU A 232 0.96 -18.25 31.98
N PRO A 233 0.22 -19.34 32.31
CA PRO A 233 0.74 -20.71 32.25
C PRO A 233 1.21 -21.12 30.86
N ILE A 234 0.60 -20.61 29.79
CA ILE A 234 1.00 -20.91 28.41
C ILE A 234 2.05 -19.91 27.90
N LEU A 235 2.06 -18.67 28.38
CA LEU A 235 3.05 -17.67 27.98
C LEU A 235 4.45 -18.03 28.47
N GLU A 236 4.59 -18.50 29.71
CA GLU A 236 5.91 -18.82 30.29
C GLU A 236 6.70 -19.86 29.49
N PRO A 237 6.11 -21.02 29.07
CA PRO A 237 6.81 -21.97 28.23
C PRO A 237 7.19 -21.41 26.85
N VAL A 238 6.32 -20.59 26.24
CA VAL A 238 6.59 -19.98 24.94
C VAL A 238 7.75 -18.98 25.05
N VAL A 239 7.75 -18.11 26.07
CA VAL A 239 8.85 -17.17 26.32
C VAL A 239 10.15 -17.92 26.58
N LYS A 240 10.15 -18.98 27.40
CA LYS A 240 11.34 -19.82 27.67
C LYS A 240 11.87 -20.50 26.40
N SER A 241 11.01 -20.80 25.43
CA SER A 241 11.43 -21.38 24.14
C SER A 241 12.04 -20.37 23.17
N GLY A 242 11.95 -19.06 23.46
CA GLY A 242 12.39 -17.98 22.59
C GLY A 242 11.53 -17.81 21.31
N LYS A 243 10.39 -18.48 21.23
CA LYS A 243 9.50 -18.42 20.08
C LYS A 243 8.59 -17.20 20.13
N LYS A 244 8.15 -16.78 18.96
CA LYS A 244 7.15 -15.74 18.78
C LYS A 244 5.75 -16.31 18.95
N MET A 245 4.75 -15.47 19.24
CA MET A 245 3.37 -15.94 19.45
C MET A 245 2.34 -14.99 18.85
N MET A 246 1.33 -15.56 18.18
CA MET A 246 0.09 -14.86 17.84
C MET A 246 -1.03 -15.32 18.78
N ILE A 247 -1.83 -14.39 19.25
CA ILE A 247 -3.02 -14.66 20.07
C ILE A 247 -4.25 -14.25 19.26
N ILE A 248 -5.10 -15.22 18.95
CA ILE A 248 -6.41 -15.00 18.32
C ILE A 248 -7.47 -15.21 19.41
N ALA A 249 -8.15 -14.14 19.79
CA ALA A 249 -9.16 -14.16 20.84
C ALA A 249 -10.39 -13.36 20.44
N GLU A 250 -11.52 -13.50 21.14
CA GLU A 250 -12.67 -12.62 20.92
C GLU A 250 -12.27 -11.14 21.07
N ASP A 251 -11.54 -10.84 22.13
CA ASP A 251 -10.84 -9.57 22.36
C ASP A 251 -9.68 -9.77 23.34
N VAL A 252 -8.68 -8.88 23.29
CA VAL A 252 -7.62 -8.80 24.30
C VAL A 252 -7.58 -7.37 24.81
N GLU A 253 -7.84 -7.18 26.10
CA GLU A 253 -7.95 -5.85 26.68
C GLU A 253 -7.39 -5.77 28.11
N GLY A 254 -7.51 -4.61 28.75
CA GLY A 254 -7.19 -4.39 30.16
C GLY A 254 -5.73 -4.70 30.50
N ASP A 255 -5.53 -5.40 31.61
CA ASP A 255 -4.24 -5.77 32.15
C ASP A 255 -3.47 -6.73 31.21
N ALA A 256 -4.16 -7.65 30.55
CA ALA A 256 -3.54 -8.59 29.62
C ALA A 256 -2.87 -7.84 28.44
N LEU A 257 -3.60 -6.93 27.79
CA LEU A 257 -3.08 -6.15 26.67
C LEU A 257 -1.91 -5.26 27.11
N ALA A 258 -2.06 -4.55 28.24
CA ALA A 258 -1.03 -3.66 28.76
C ALA A 258 0.29 -4.42 29.05
N THR A 259 0.19 -5.59 29.70
CA THR A 259 1.34 -6.42 30.04
C THR A 259 2.04 -6.97 28.80
N LEU A 260 1.29 -7.45 27.80
CA LEU A 260 1.83 -7.94 26.54
C LEU A 260 2.56 -6.82 25.78
N LEU A 261 1.98 -5.62 25.71
CA LEU A 261 2.58 -4.46 25.05
C LEU A 261 3.88 -4.03 25.72
N VAL A 262 3.90 -3.95 27.08
CA VAL A 262 5.12 -3.57 27.82
C VAL A 262 6.24 -4.58 27.57
N ASN A 263 5.97 -5.88 27.62
CA ASN A 263 6.97 -6.91 27.36
C ASN A 263 7.47 -6.90 25.92
N ARG A 264 6.58 -6.63 24.97
CA ARG A 264 6.94 -6.46 23.57
C ARG A 264 7.87 -5.25 23.38
N LEU A 265 7.51 -4.08 23.91
CA LEU A 265 8.32 -2.85 23.80
C LEU A 265 9.69 -2.99 24.45
N ARG A 266 9.79 -3.81 25.51
CA ARG A 266 11.06 -4.15 26.15
C ARG A 266 11.88 -5.20 25.40
N GLY A 267 11.35 -5.78 24.33
CA GLY A 267 12.01 -6.85 23.57
C GLY A 267 12.03 -8.21 24.26
N ASN A 268 11.33 -8.36 25.39
CA ASN A 268 11.31 -9.62 26.16
C ASN A 268 10.47 -10.71 25.50
N PHE A 269 9.43 -10.32 24.76
CA PHE A 269 8.51 -11.25 24.14
C PHE A 269 7.89 -10.68 22.85
N ASN A 270 8.10 -11.36 21.74
CA ASN A 270 7.53 -10.97 20.46
C ASN A 270 6.15 -11.63 20.29
N CYS A 271 5.09 -10.84 20.47
CA CYS A 271 3.72 -11.29 20.28
C CYS A 271 2.90 -10.29 19.48
N VAL A 272 1.85 -10.79 18.84
CA VAL A 272 0.78 -10.01 18.21
C VAL A 272 -0.57 -10.56 18.64
N CYS A 273 -1.50 -9.67 18.94
CA CYS A 273 -2.87 -10.03 19.28
C CYS A 273 -3.80 -9.56 18.18
N VAL A 274 -4.71 -10.43 17.76
CA VAL A 274 -5.73 -10.16 16.75
C VAL A 274 -7.10 -10.61 17.25
N LYS A 275 -8.16 -9.92 16.80
CA LYS A 275 -9.51 -10.34 17.13
C LYS A 275 -9.90 -11.53 16.25
N ALA A 276 -10.65 -12.47 16.85
CA ALA A 276 -11.20 -13.62 16.13
C ALA A 276 -12.08 -13.16 14.96
N PRO A 277 -11.92 -13.77 13.77
CA PRO A 277 -12.72 -13.41 12.59
C PRO A 277 -14.18 -13.87 12.75
N GLY A 278 -15.12 -13.13 12.16
CA GLY A 278 -16.54 -13.44 12.20
C GLY A 278 -17.22 -13.12 13.53
N PHE A 279 -18.50 -13.50 13.65
CA PHE A 279 -19.34 -13.31 14.81
C PHE A 279 -20.20 -14.55 15.05
N GLY A 280 -20.57 -14.82 16.32
CA GLY A 280 -21.44 -15.93 16.70
C GLY A 280 -20.90 -17.30 16.26
N ASP A 281 -21.74 -18.14 15.68
CA ASP A 281 -21.34 -19.49 15.25
C ASP A 281 -20.34 -19.48 14.07
N ARG A 282 -20.38 -18.45 13.22
CA ARG A 282 -19.37 -18.28 12.17
C ARG A 282 -17.96 -18.07 12.73
N ARG A 283 -17.83 -17.32 13.83
CA ARG A 283 -16.54 -17.17 14.52
C ARG A 283 -15.97 -18.51 14.93
N LYS A 284 -16.79 -19.36 15.53
CA LYS A 284 -16.37 -20.72 15.98
C LYS A 284 -15.89 -21.57 14.81
N GLU A 285 -16.64 -21.53 13.71
CA GLU A 285 -16.30 -22.28 12.49
C GLU A 285 -15.00 -21.79 11.85
N MET A 286 -14.78 -20.46 11.84
CA MET A 286 -13.53 -19.89 11.32
C MET A 286 -12.34 -20.18 12.25
N LEU A 287 -12.51 -20.12 13.57
CA LEU A 287 -11.48 -20.51 14.53
C LEU A 287 -11.11 -22.00 14.36
N GLN A 288 -12.10 -22.86 14.12
CA GLN A 288 -11.86 -24.27 13.86
C GLN A 288 -11.09 -24.50 12.54
N ASP A 289 -11.38 -23.73 11.50
CA ASP A 289 -10.64 -23.79 10.24
C ASP A 289 -9.17 -23.37 10.44
N ILE A 290 -8.92 -22.30 11.22
CA ILE A 290 -7.56 -21.86 11.57
C ILE A 290 -6.84 -22.93 12.41
N ALA A 291 -7.53 -23.54 13.37
CA ALA A 291 -6.96 -24.60 14.20
C ALA A 291 -6.53 -25.83 13.36
N ILE A 292 -7.39 -26.27 12.43
CA ILE A 292 -7.08 -27.38 11.53
C ILE A 292 -5.90 -27.04 10.62
N LEU A 293 -5.86 -25.79 10.08
CA LEU A 293 -4.78 -25.34 9.23
C LEU A 293 -3.43 -25.28 9.95
N THR A 294 -3.42 -24.93 11.22
CA THR A 294 -2.19 -24.71 12.01
C THR A 294 -1.82 -25.87 12.91
N GLY A 295 -2.67 -26.90 12.96
CA GLY A 295 -2.48 -28.07 13.83
C GLY A 295 -2.70 -27.76 15.31
N GLY A 296 -3.44 -26.69 15.64
CA GLY A 296 -3.78 -26.31 17.01
C GLY A 296 -5.17 -26.73 17.42
N THR A 297 -5.55 -26.34 18.64
CA THR A 297 -6.86 -26.59 19.24
C THR A 297 -7.52 -25.27 19.60
N VAL A 298 -8.83 -25.15 19.36
CA VAL A 298 -9.60 -23.98 19.82
C VAL A 298 -9.91 -24.14 21.31
N ILE A 299 -9.37 -23.26 22.13
CA ILE A 299 -9.70 -23.18 23.56
C ILE A 299 -11.05 -22.52 23.71
N SER A 300 -12.09 -23.32 24.00
CA SER A 300 -13.48 -22.86 24.06
C SER A 300 -14.20 -23.34 25.30
N SER A 301 -15.03 -22.46 25.87
CA SER A 301 -15.90 -22.82 27.00
C SER A 301 -16.89 -23.93 26.66
N GLN A 302 -17.27 -24.08 25.38
CA GLN A 302 -18.17 -25.15 24.95
C GLN A 302 -17.51 -26.53 24.99
N LEU A 303 -16.19 -26.56 24.90
CA LEU A 303 -15.38 -27.79 25.03
C LEU A 303 -14.91 -28.00 26.47
N ASN A 304 -15.40 -27.23 27.43
CA ASN A 304 -14.97 -27.21 28.84
C ASN A 304 -13.45 -27.01 28.98
N MET A 305 -12.83 -26.24 28.08
CA MET A 305 -11.42 -25.91 28.12
C MET A 305 -11.22 -24.51 28.74
N GLU A 306 -10.28 -24.40 29.68
CA GLU A 306 -9.91 -23.12 30.27
C GLU A 306 -8.52 -22.68 29.76
N LEU A 307 -8.34 -21.34 29.62
CA LEU A 307 -7.08 -20.76 29.12
C LEU A 307 -5.88 -21.06 30.04
N ASN A 308 -6.11 -21.14 31.33
CA ASN A 308 -5.07 -21.45 32.33
C ASN A 308 -4.65 -22.93 32.35
N GLU A 309 -5.39 -23.80 31.67
CA GLU A 309 -5.07 -25.23 31.51
C GLU A 309 -4.44 -25.55 30.15
N ALA A 310 -4.34 -24.53 29.25
CA ALA A 310 -3.78 -24.68 27.91
C ALA A 310 -2.31 -25.11 27.95
N GLN A 311 -1.94 -26.04 27.06
CA GLN A 311 -0.60 -26.58 26.92
C GLN A 311 0.03 -26.20 25.58
N LEU A 312 1.36 -26.34 25.46
CA LEU A 312 2.07 -26.10 24.21
C LEU A 312 1.57 -26.95 23.04
N SER A 313 1.03 -28.16 23.32
CA SER A 313 0.42 -29.03 22.33
C SER A 313 -0.87 -28.52 21.74
N ASP A 314 -1.56 -27.60 22.44
CA ASP A 314 -2.81 -27.00 21.98
C ASP A 314 -2.58 -25.82 21.05
N LEU A 315 -1.35 -25.29 21.04
CA LEU A 315 -0.98 -24.18 20.18
C LEU A 315 -0.81 -24.62 18.73
N GLY A 316 -1.44 -23.88 17.82
CA GLY A 316 -1.14 -23.98 16.40
C GLY A 316 0.27 -23.50 16.08
N ARG A 317 0.78 -23.89 14.92
CA ARG A 317 2.10 -23.48 14.41
C ARG A 317 2.01 -23.10 12.94
N CYS A 318 2.89 -22.24 12.53
CA CYS A 318 3.08 -21.90 11.12
C CYS A 318 4.50 -21.40 10.87
N ARG A 319 4.90 -21.37 9.62
CA ARG A 319 6.21 -20.86 9.24
C ARG A 319 6.27 -19.33 9.38
N GLN A 320 5.24 -18.61 8.96
CA GLN A 320 5.20 -17.16 9.06
C GLN A 320 3.78 -16.64 9.28
N ILE A 321 3.68 -15.53 9.99
CA ILE A 321 2.44 -14.74 10.16
C ILE A 321 2.75 -13.31 9.75
N VAL A 322 1.87 -12.72 8.94
CA VAL A 322 1.91 -11.31 8.59
C VAL A 322 0.60 -10.67 9.03
N VAL A 323 0.68 -9.70 9.92
CA VAL A 323 -0.50 -8.96 10.42
C VAL A 323 -0.36 -7.49 10.06
N THR A 324 -1.31 -7.02 9.27
CA THR A 324 -1.47 -5.60 8.94
C THR A 324 -2.50 -4.95 9.85
N LYS A 325 -2.85 -3.70 9.59
CA LYS A 325 -3.93 -3.01 10.32
C LYS A 325 -5.29 -3.71 10.16
N ASP A 326 -5.55 -4.31 9.00
CA ASP A 326 -6.88 -4.81 8.63
C ASP A 326 -6.92 -6.33 8.42
N ASN A 327 -5.78 -6.96 8.14
CA ASN A 327 -5.71 -8.37 7.76
C ASN A 327 -4.66 -9.15 8.54
N THR A 328 -4.90 -10.46 8.70
CA THR A 328 -3.94 -11.45 9.20
C THR A 328 -3.77 -12.56 8.17
N THR A 329 -2.53 -12.80 7.75
CA THR A 329 -2.15 -13.88 6.83
C THR A 329 -1.31 -14.91 7.58
N ILE A 330 -1.74 -16.17 7.55
CA ILE A 330 -1.02 -17.34 8.06
C ILE A 330 -0.43 -18.06 6.85
N VAL A 331 0.88 -18.23 6.83
CA VAL A 331 1.63 -18.85 5.73
C VAL A 331 2.24 -20.14 6.22
N ASP A 332 2.02 -21.24 5.47
CA ASP A 332 2.58 -22.56 5.73
C ASP A 332 2.23 -23.05 7.14
N GLY A 333 0.93 -23.27 7.36
CA GLY A 333 0.40 -23.83 8.61
C GLY A 333 0.83 -25.29 8.79
N ALA A 334 1.16 -25.65 10.03
CA ALA A 334 1.65 -26.99 10.37
C ALA A 334 0.53 -28.03 10.57
N GLY A 335 -0.68 -27.77 10.06
CA GLY A 335 -1.82 -28.68 10.13
C GLY A 335 -1.64 -29.93 9.28
N ASN A 336 -2.42 -30.98 9.60
CA ASN A 336 -2.41 -32.19 8.80
C ASN A 336 -3.12 -31.97 7.46
N PRO A 337 -2.48 -32.16 6.28
CA PRO A 337 -3.09 -31.93 4.97
C PRO A 337 -4.37 -32.77 4.74
N GLU A 338 -4.45 -33.97 5.28
CA GLU A 338 -5.65 -34.82 5.17
C GLU A 338 -6.82 -34.24 5.99
N ALA A 339 -6.54 -33.65 7.16
CA ALA A 339 -7.56 -32.97 7.96
C ALA A 339 -8.06 -31.69 7.26
N ILE A 340 -7.18 -30.94 6.61
CA ILE A 340 -7.53 -29.75 5.83
C ILE A 340 -8.43 -30.13 4.65
N LYS A 341 -8.06 -31.19 3.89
CA LYS A 341 -8.89 -31.71 2.79
C LYS A 341 -10.25 -32.20 3.25
N ALA A 342 -10.30 -32.92 4.37
CA ALA A 342 -11.55 -33.42 4.96
C ALA A 342 -12.46 -32.24 5.38
N ARG A 343 -11.87 -31.19 5.97
CA ARG A 343 -12.60 -29.97 6.34
C ARG A 343 -13.15 -29.24 5.11
N ALA A 344 -12.34 -29.07 4.07
CA ALA A 344 -12.77 -28.50 2.80
C ALA A 344 -13.91 -29.31 2.16
N HIS A 345 -13.85 -30.63 2.23
CA HIS A 345 -14.93 -31.50 1.74
C HIS A 345 -16.23 -31.31 2.54
N SER A 346 -16.15 -31.21 3.87
CA SER A 346 -17.31 -30.93 4.73
C SER A 346 -17.97 -29.59 4.38
N ILE A 347 -17.17 -28.53 4.14
CA ILE A 347 -17.69 -27.23 3.73
C ILE A 347 -18.41 -27.32 2.36
N ARG A 348 -17.83 -28.06 1.39
CA ARG A 348 -18.48 -28.29 0.07
C ARG A 348 -19.81 -29.01 0.22
N ALA A 349 -19.90 -30.01 1.10
CA ALA A 349 -21.16 -30.68 1.38
C ALA A 349 -22.22 -29.73 1.97
N SER A 350 -21.79 -28.84 2.88
CA SER A 350 -22.67 -27.81 3.44
C SER A 350 -23.16 -26.81 2.38
N ILE A 351 -22.32 -26.39 1.44
CA ILE A 351 -22.69 -25.54 0.31
C ILE A 351 -23.79 -26.19 -0.54
N ALA A 352 -23.68 -27.51 -0.78
CA ALA A 352 -24.65 -28.26 -1.59
C ALA A 352 -26.02 -28.41 -0.90
N THR A 353 -26.06 -28.36 0.43
CA THR A 353 -27.29 -28.61 1.22
C THR A 353 -27.96 -27.33 1.71
N THR A 354 -27.26 -26.20 1.76
CA THR A 354 -27.84 -24.95 2.24
C THR A 354 -28.88 -24.37 1.28
N THR A 355 -29.98 -23.89 1.83
CA THR A 355 -31.07 -23.23 1.08
C THR A 355 -30.96 -21.72 1.07
N SER A 356 -30.11 -21.14 1.93
CA SER A 356 -29.85 -19.70 2.04
C SER A 356 -28.76 -19.27 1.07
N ASP A 357 -29.06 -18.37 0.15
CA ASP A 357 -28.08 -17.83 -0.78
C ASP A 357 -26.96 -17.08 -0.06
N TYR A 358 -27.28 -16.35 0.99
CA TYR A 358 -26.31 -15.66 1.84
C TYR A 358 -25.36 -16.64 2.58
N ASP A 359 -25.89 -17.72 3.14
CA ASP A 359 -25.05 -18.73 3.78
C ASP A 359 -24.21 -19.51 2.76
N ARG A 360 -24.75 -19.74 1.57
CA ARG A 360 -24.00 -20.33 0.46
C ARG A 360 -22.81 -19.48 0.06
N GLU A 361 -23.00 -18.16 -0.10
CA GLU A 361 -21.91 -17.20 -0.39
C GLU A 361 -20.83 -17.23 0.70
N LYS A 362 -21.21 -17.19 1.97
CA LYS A 362 -20.27 -17.22 3.09
C LYS A 362 -19.54 -18.55 3.25
N LEU A 363 -20.16 -19.66 2.95
CA LEU A 363 -19.50 -20.97 2.89
C LEU A 363 -18.52 -21.07 1.72
N GLN A 364 -18.86 -20.47 0.56
CA GLN A 364 -17.95 -20.39 -0.59
C GLN A 364 -16.71 -19.55 -0.28
N GLU A 365 -16.89 -18.38 0.33
CA GLU A 365 -15.79 -17.53 0.80
C GLU A 365 -14.87 -18.30 1.75
N ARG A 366 -15.44 -18.98 2.73
CA ARG A 366 -14.68 -19.77 3.70
C ARG A 366 -13.94 -20.95 3.06
N LEU A 367 -14.57 -21.64 2.10
CA LEU A 367 -13.92 -22.70 1.33
C LEU A 367 -12.74 -22.16 0.52
N ALA A 368 -12.91 -21.02 -0.14
CA ALA A 368 -11.86 -20.38 -0.91
C ALA A 368 -10.66 -20.01 -0.02
N LYS A 369 -10.90 -19.45 1.17
CA LYS A 369 -9.84 -19.13 2.15
C LYS A 369 -9.08 -20.36 2.65
N LEU A 370 -9.76 -21.48 2.85
CA LEU A 370 -9.12 -22.72 3.37
C LEU A 370 -8.42 -23.53 2.28
N SER A 371 -8.96 -23.57 1.06
CA SER A 371 -8.46 -24.42 -0.03
C SER A 371 -7.60 -23.70 -1.07
N GLY A 372 -7.56 -22.36 -1.04
CA GLY A 372 -6.80 -21.55 -2.00
C GLY A 372 -5.29 -21.57 -1.78
N GLY A 373 -4.85 -21.82 -0.55
CA GLY A 373 -3.44 -21.71 -0.18
C GLY A 373 -2.92 -20.27 -0.23
N VAL A 374 -1.61 -20.14 -0.08
CA VAL A 374 -0.88 -18.88 -0.20
C VAL A 374 0.24 -19.05 -1.22
N ALA A 375 0.25 -18.20 -2.25
CA ALA A 375 1.38 -18.11 -3.16
C ALA A 375 2.48 -17.24 -2.53
N VAL A 376 3.68 -17.78 -2.43
CA VAL A 376 4.84 -17.11 -1.84
C VAL A 376 5.84 -16.82 -2.94
N ILE A 377 5.97 -15.53 -3.31
CA ILE A 377 7.02 -15.08 -4.22
C ILE A 377 8.29 -14.87 -3.40
N LYS A 378 9.29 -15.73 -3.63
CA LYS A 378 10.61 -15.62 -3.01
C LYS A 378 11.50 -14.78 -3.90
N VAL A 379 11.89 -13.61 -3.43
CA VAL A 379 12.75 -12.68 -4.18
C VAL A 379 14.20 -12.93 -3.84
N GLY A 380 15.00 -13.28 -4.82
CA GLY A 380 16.44 -13.48 -4.69
C GLY A 380 17.26 -12.50 -5.52
N ALA A 381 18.43 -12.11 -5.00
CA ALA A 381 19.45 -11.33 -5.71
C ALA A 381 20.84 -11.61 -5.12
N GLN A 382 21.90 -11.15 -5.82
CA GLN A 382 23.30 -11.37 -5.42
C GLN A 382 23.72 -10.54 -4.20
N THR A 383 23.05 -9.41 -3.94
CA THR A 383 23.36 -8.53 -2.82
C THR A 383 22.08 -8.16 -2.08
N GLU A 384 22.19 -7.85 -0.79
CA GLU A 384 21.06 -7.41 0.04
C GLU A 384 20.40 -6.14 -0.51
N ILE A 385 21.19 -5.20 -1.03
CA ILE A 385 20.68 -3.96 -1.63
C ILE A 385 19.82 -4.27 -2.87
N ALA A 386 20.33 -5.11 -3.77
CA ALA A 386 19.60 -5.50 -4.99
C ALA A 386 18.34 -6.33 -4.65
N MET A 387 18.40 -7.14 -3.59
CA MET A 387 17.26 -7.93 -3.14
C MET A 387 16.13 -7.03 -2.59
N LYS A 388 16.48 -6.05 -1.76
CA LYS A 388 15.51 -5.08 -1.23
C LYS A 388 14.86 -4.25 -2.34
N GLU A 389 15.66 -3.75 -3.28
CA GLU A 389 15.16 -3.02 -4.45
C GLU A 389 14.20 -3.88 -5.27
N LYS A 390 14.61 -5.12 -5.61
CA LYS A 390 13.77 -6.05 -6.37
C LYS A 390 12.49 -6.40 -5.63
N LYS A 391 12.54 -6.57 -4.30
CA LYS A 391 11.37 -6.85 -3.47
C LYS A 391 10.34 -5.73 -3.55
N LEU A 392 10.75 -4.46 -3.43
CA LEU A 392 9.86 -3.31 -3.56
C LEU A 392 9.20 -3.27 -4.95
N ARG A 393 9.96 -3.52 -6.03
CA ARG A 393 9.39 -3.60 -7.39
C ARG A 393 8.37 -4.72 -7.56
N VAL A 394 8.59 -5.88 -6.95
CA VAL A 394 7.63 -6.99 -6.98
C VAL A 394 6.37 -6.63 -6.19
N GLU A 395 6.51 -5.93 -5.06
CA GLU A 395 5.38 -5.44 -4.24
C GLU A 395 4.52 -4.45 -5.03
N ASP A 396 5.13 -3.47 -5.67
CA ASP A 396 4.43 -2.50 -6.52
C ASP A 396 3.69 -3.18 -7.68
N ALA A 397 4.39 -4.10 -8.38
CA ALA A 397 3.81 -4.83 -9.49
C ALA A 397 2.63 -5.73 -9.08
N LEU A 398 2.71 -6.38 -7.92
CA LEU A 398 1.59 -7.15 -7.36
C LEU A 398 0.38 -6.26 -7.04
N ASN A 399 0.62 -5.12 -6.41
CA ASN A 399 -0.43 -4.17 -6.06
C ASN A 399 -1.07 -3.55 -7.31
N ALA A 400 -0.25 -3.14 -8.29
CA ALA A 400 -0.73 -2.66 -9.58
C ALA A 400 -1.60 -3.71 -10.29
N THR A 401 -1.19 -4.97 -10.24
CA THR A 401 -1.95 -6.07 -10.85
C THR A 401 -3.29 -6.29 -10.16
N ARG A 402 -3.35 -6.24 -8.82
CA ARG A 402 -4.60 -6.29 -8.06
C ARG A 402 -5.51 -5.12 -8.41
N ALA A 403 -4.97 -3.91 -8.46
CA ALA A 403 -5.72 -2.71 -8.85
C ALA A 403 -6.29 -2.81 -10.29
N ALA A 404 -5.54 -3.44 -11.20
CA ALA A 404 -6.00 -3.69 -12.57
C ALA A 404 -7.13 -4.73 -12.65
N VAL A 405 -7.05 -5.80 -11.87
CA VAL A 405 -8.12 -6.80 -11.78
C VAL A 405 -9.41 -6.17 -11.23
N GLU A 406 -9.28 -5.24 -10.27
CA GLU A 406 -10.42 -4.60 -9.61
C GLU A 406 -11.15 -3.58 -10.51
N GLU A 407 -10.45 -2.72 -11.22
CA GLU A 407 -11.07 -1.61 -11.99
C GLU A 407 -10.70 -1.60 -13.50
N GLY A 408 -9.98 -2.61 -13.98
CA GLY A 408 -9.52 -2.65 -15.36
C GLY A 408 -8.25 -1.87 -15.63
N ILE A 409 -7.90 -1.75 -16.90
CA ILE A 409 -6.68 -1.12 -17.41
C ILE A 409 -7.00 -0.01 -18.40
N VAL A 410 -6.12 0.98 -18.48
CA VAL A 410 -6.14 2.07 -19.46
C VAL A 410 -4.82 2.14 -20.21
N ALA A 411 -4.76 2.96 -21.26
CA ALA A 411 -3.51 3.23 -21.97
C ALA A 411 -2.47 3.86 -21.03
N GLY A 412 -1.33 3.21 -20.86
CA GLY A 412 -0.31 3.59 -19.89
C GLY A 412 0.58 4.73 -20.35
N GLY A 413 1.65 4.97 -19.57
CA GLY A 413 2.67 5.95 -19.90
C GLY A 413 2.19 7.39 -19.95
N GLY A 414 1.19 7.76 -19.15
CA GLY A 414 0.60 9.10 -19.16
C GLY A 414 -0.40 9.36 -20.29
N THR A 415 -0.68 8.38 -21.13
CA THR A 415 -1.59 8.53 -22.28
C THR A 415 -3.04 8.69 -21.83
N ALA A 416 -3.49 7.94 -20.83
CA ALA A 416 -4.86 8.05 -20.30
C ALA A 416 -5.14 9.46 -19.75
N GLN A 417 -4.18 10.08 -19.06
CA GLN A 417 -4.30 11.45 -18.57
C GLN A 417 -4.42 12.45 -19.73
N VAL A 418 -3.64 12.30 -20.80
CA VAL A 418 -3.74 13.16 -21.99
C VAL A 418 -5.11 13.00 -22.67
N ASN A 419 -5.61 11.77 -22.80
CA ASN A 419 -6.93 11.49 -23.38
C ASN A 419 -8.07 12.15 -22.57
N ALA A 420 -7.94 12.19 -21.24
CA ALA A 420 -8.91 12.82 -20.34
C ALA A 420 -8.98 14.35 -20.49
N ILE A 421 -7.94 15.01 -21.03
CA ILE A 421 -7.92 16.46 -21.24
C ILE A 421 -9.12 16.91 -22.11
N ALA A 422 -9.53 16.14 -23.10
CA ALA A 422 -10.64 16.49 -23.97
C ALA A 422 -11.97 16.64 -23.20
N ALA A 423 -12.22 15.83 -22.19
CA ALA A 423 -13.40 15.94 -21.32
C ALA A 423 -13.33 17.20 -20.45
N VAL A 424 -12.14 17.50 -19.90
CA VAL A 424 -11.91 18.71 -19.12
C VAL A 424 -12.07 19.97 -20.01
N GLU A 425 -11.56 19.97 -21.24
CA GLU A 425 -11.72 21.08 -22.19
C GLU A 425 -13.21 21.34 -22.54
N LYS A 426 -14.02 20.30 -22.68
CA LYS A 426 -15.48 20.43 -22.82
C LYS A 426 -16.11 21.11 -21.61
N LEU A 427 -15.74 20.70 -20.41
CA LEU A 427 -16.22 21.32 -19.17
C LEU A 427 -15.81 22.79 -19.08
N ILE A 428 -14.56 23.14 -19.42
CA ILE A 428 -14.02 24.51 -19.43
C ILE A 428 -14.86 25.46 -20.28
N ALA A 429 -15.45 24.97 -21.39
CA ALA A 429 -16.29 25.79 -22.25
C ALA A 429 -17.58 26.29 -21.56
N HIS A 430 -18.05 25.58 -20.54
CA HIS A 430 -19.26 25.90 -19.76
C HIS A 430 -18.97 26.63 -18.45
N LEU A 431 -17.70 26.82 -18.08
CA LEU A 431 -17.29 27.52 -16.86
C LEU A 431 -16.88 28.97 -17.15
N SER A 432 -16.91 29.81 -16.11
CA SER A 432 -16.53 31.22 -16.17
C SER A 432 -15.67 31.64 -14.96
N GLY A 433 -14.98 32.79 -15.06
CA GLY A 433 -14.18 33.34 -13.96
C GLY A 433 -13.13 32.37 -13.41
N ASP A 434 -12.93 32.41 -12.10
CA ASP A 434 -11.90 31.61 -11.42
C ASP A 434 -12.22 30.11 -11.35
N GLU A 435 -13.49 29.72 -11.51
CA GLU A 435 -13.87 28.31 -11.69
C GLU A 435 -13.29 27.74 -13.00
N LYS A 436 -13.36 28.53 -14.08
CA LYS A 436 -12.74 28.20 -15.37
C LYS A 436 -11.21 28.12 -15.23
N THR A 437 -10.61 29.02 -14.46
CA THR A 437 -9.17 29.00 -14.17
C THR A 437 -8.78 27.71 -13.44
N GLY A 438 -9.55 27.30 -12.42
CA GLY A 438 -9.34 26.04 -11.71
C GLY A 438 -9.36 24.81 -12.62
N ALA A 439 -10.33 24.77 -13.53
CA ALA A 439 -10.42 23.66 -14.49
C ALA A 439 -9.24 23.64 -15.51
N ARG A 440 -8.76 24.82 -15.92
CA ARG A 440 -7.57 24.93 -16.79
C ARG A 440 -6.30 24.43 -16.12
N ILE A 441 -6.15 24.63 -14.80
CA ILE A 441 -5.02 24.10 -14.03
C ILE A 441 -4.96 22.59 -14.18
N ILE A 442 -6.09 21.89 -14.04
CA ILE A 442 -6.14 20.42 -14.19
C ILE A 442 -5.80 20.01 -15.64
N ALA A 443 -6.37 20.67 -16.66
CA ALA A 443 -6.03 20.37 -18.06
C ALA A 443 -4.53 20.53 -18.34
N THR A 444 -3.86 21.47 -17.68
CA THR A 444 -2.41 21.66 -17.79
C THR A 444 -1.65 20.59 -17.01
N ALA A 445 -2.08 20.27 -15.80
CA ALA A 445 -1.41 19.29 -14.93
C ALA A 445 -1.46 17.87 -15.51
N LEU A 446 -2.55 17.50 -16.20
CA LEU A 446 -2.70 16.18 -16.85
C LEU A 446 -1.65 15.90 -17.95
N GLN A 447 -0.92 16.93 -18.40
CA GLN A 447 0.21 16.77 -19.33
C GLN A 447 1.50 16.32 -18.61
N ALA A 448 1.61 16.56 -17.30
CA ALA A 448 2.86 16.37 -16.56
C ALA A 448 3.41 14.93 -16.62
N PRO A 449 2.60 13.84 -16.49
CA PRO A 449 3.12 12.49 -16.51
C PRO A 449 3.85 12.15 -17.82
N ILE A 450 3.21 12.35 -18.96
CA ILE A 450 3.82 12.03 -20.26
C ILE A 450 5.02 12.91 -20.57
N ARG A 451 4.99 14.19 -20.17
CA ARG A 451 6.13 15.10 -20.33
C ARG A 451 7.32 14.60 -19.51
N GLN A 452 7.11 14.25 -18.25
CA GLN A 452 8.18 13.78 -17.38
C GLN A 452 8.77 12.44 -17.85
N ILE A 453 7.93 11.50 -18.33
CA ILE A 453 8.39 10.23 -18.91
C ILE A 453 9.28 10.49 -20.14
N ALA A 454 8.87 11.41 -21.01
CA ALA A 454 9.67 11.79 -22.19
C ALA A 454 10.97 12.49 -21.80
N GLU A 455 10.95 13.41 -20.86
CA GLU A 455 12.14 14.10 -20.34
C GLU A 455 13.13 13.12 -19.70
N ASN A 456 12.66 12.16 -18.90
CA ASN A 456 13.50 11.10 -18.33
C ASN A 456 14.11 10.20 -19.42
N ALA A 457 13.45 10.10 -20.57
CA ALA A 457 13.97 9.41 -21.76
C ALA A 457 14.91 10.26 -22.63
N GLY A 458 15.11 11.55 -22.27
CA GLY A 458 15.97 12.45 -23.03
C GLY A 458 15.29 13.12 -24.23
N VAL A 459 13.95 13.13 -24.28
CA VAL A 459 13.15 13.69 -25.37
C VAL A 459 12.33 14.88 -24.83
N ASP A 460 12.11 15.90 -25.67
CA ASP A 460 11.25 17.04 -25.29
C ASP A 460 9.80 16.58 -25.09
N GLY A 461 9.35 16.67 -23.84
CA GLY A 461 8.01 16.25 -23.42
C GLY A 461 6.88 17.07 -24.07
N SER A 462 7.16 18.31 -24.49
CA SER A 462 6.15 19.16 -25.17
C SER A 462 5.88 18.64 -26.58
N VAL A 463 6.91 18.21 -27.28
CA VAL A 463 6.78 17.61 -28.64
C VAL A 463 5.99 16.30 -28.57
N VAL A 464 6.30 15.45 -27.59
CA VAL A 464 5.60 14.19 -27.40
C VAL A 464 4.13 14.43 -27.09
N TYR A 465 3.81 15.33 -26.14
CA TYR A 465 2.46 15.68 -25.79
C TYR A 465 1.64 16.21 -26.99
N GLU A 466 2.18 17.18 -27.74
CA GLU A 466 1.46 17.76 -28.89
C GLU A 466 1.19 16.71 -29.98
N LYS A 467 2.09 15.78 -30.20
CA LYS A 467 1.89 14.70 -31.18
C LYS A 467 0.81 13.72 -30.75
N ILE A 468 0.72 13.39 -29.46
CA ILE A 468 -0.35 12.55 -28.93
C ILE A 468 -1.70 13.27 -29.01
N LYS A 469 -1.77 14.52 -28.55
CA LYS A 469 -2.98 15.35 -28.58
C LYS A 469 -3.51 15.55 -30.00
N SER A 470 -2.64 15.81 -30.96
CA SER A 470 -3.03 16.05 -32.36
C SER A 470 -3.57 14.81 -33.06
N SER A 471 -3.22 13.60 -32.63
CA SER A 471 -3.70 12.35 -33.22
C SER A 471 -5.21 12.14 -33.03
N LYS A 472 -5.79 12.69 -31.94
CA LYS A 472 -7.21 12.50 -31.52
C LYS A 472 -7.63 11.04 -31.39
N LYS A 473 -6.68 10.10 -31.44
CA LYS A 473 -6.92 8.67 -31.31
C LYS A 473 -6.72 8.27 -29.85
N ILE A 474 -7.77 7.75 -29.23
CA ILE A 474 -7.71 7.21 -27.86
C ILE A 474 -6.73 6.03 -27.85
N GLY A 475 -5.87 5.98 -26.82
CA GLY A 475 -4.86 4.93 -26.68
C GLY A 475 -3.60 5.13 -27.50
N PHE A 476 -3.53 6.10 -28.41
CA PHE A 476 -2.30 6.44 -29.12
C PHE A 476 -1.36 7.21 -28.21
N GLY A 477 -0.16 6.63 -27.95
CA GLY A 477 0.80 7.17 -27.00
C GLY A 477 2.24 7.02 -27.46
N TYR A 478 3.17 7.32 -26.56
CA TYR A 478 4.61 7.25 -26.79
C TYR A 478 5.26 6.17 -25.92
N ASN A 479 5.81 5.15 -26.57
CA ASN A 479 6.65 4.16 -25.92
C ASN A 479 8.05 4.74 -25.71
N ALA A 480 8.34 5.22 -24.50
CA ALA A 480 9.61 5.84 -24.15
C ALA A 480 10.79 4.85 -24.12
N TYR A 481 10.53 3.54 -24.06
CA TYR A 481 11.57 2.51 -24.14
C TYR A 481 12.11 2.36 -25.56
N THR A 482 11.21 2.24 -26.55
CA THR A 482 11.56 2.07 -27.97
C THR A 482 11.58 3.37 -28.77
N GLU A 483 11.17 4.49 -28.15
CA GLU A 483 11.06 5.82 -28.77
C GLU A 483 10.08 5.88 -29.95
N GLN A 484 9.03 5.04 -29.91
CA GLN A 484 8.04 4.94 -30.96
C GLN A 484 6.65 5.36 -30.49
N TYR A 485 5.85 5.86 -31.43
CA TYR A 485 4.44 6.15 -31.19
C TYR A 485 3.59 4.95 -31.60
N VAL A 486 2.84 4.41 -30.64
CA VAL A 486 2.09 3.16 -30.79
C VAL A 486 0.71 3.27 -30.17
N ASP A 487 -0.16 2.30 -30.46
CA ASP A 487 -1.34 2.03 -29.66
C ASP A 487 -0.88 1.34 -28.35
N MET A 488 -1.03 2.04 -27.24
CA MET A 488 -0.43 1.64 -25.97
C MET A 488 -1.01 0.32 -25.43
N ILE A 489 -2.33 0.13 -25.54
CA ILE A 489 -2.99 -1.10 -25.06
C ILE A 489 -2.52 -2.29 -25.92
N SER A 490 -2.53 -2.14 -27.23
CA SER A 490 -2.07 -3.20 -28.15
C SER A 490 -0.59 -3.52 -27.97
N ALA A 491 0.23 -2.51 -27.64
CA ALA A 491 1.65 -2.68 -27.32
C ALA A 491 1.92 -3.25 -25.93
N GLY A 492 0.88 -3.51 -25.13
CA GLY A 492 1.01 -4.02 -23.77
C GLY A 492 1.47 -2.97 -22.74
N ILE A 493 1.46 -1.68 -23.09
CA ILE A 493 1.82 -0.59 -22.18
C ILE A 493 0.55 -0.06 -21.55
N VAL A 494 0.23 -0.56 -20.37
CA VAL A 494 -1.04 -0.35 -19.69
C VAL A 494 -0.81 0.08 -18.24
N ASP A 495 -1.69 0.94 -17.74
CA ASP A 495 -1.74 1.35 -16.34
C ASP A 495 -3.07 0.90 -15.71
N PRO A 496 -3.11 0.50 -14.44
CA PRO A 496 -4.38 0.23 -13.76
C PRO A 496 -5.24 1.49 -13.68
N THR A 497 -6.52 1.35 -13.99
CA THR A 497 -7.50 2.45 -13.92
C THR A 497 -7.57 3.05 -12.52
N LYS A 498 -7.59 2.20 -11.49
CA LYS A 498 -7.59 2.59 -10.08
C LYS A 498 -6.37 3.44 -9.72
N VAL A 499 -5.18 3.04 -10.14
CA VAL A 499 -3.92 3.78 -9.92
C VAL A 499 -3.98 5.16 -10.59
N THR A 500 -4.38 5.20 -11.87
CA THR A 500 -4.43 6.42 -12.67
C THR A 500 -5.39 7.46 -12.10
N ARG A 501 -6.61 7.05 -11.70
CA ARG A 501 -7.60 7.97 -11.13
C ARG A 501 -7.25 8.42 -9.72
N SER A 502 -6.82 7.47 -8.83
CA SER A 502 -6.50 7.78 -7.45
C SER A 502 -5.30 8.73 -7.33
N SER A 503 -4.32 8.59 -8.22
CA SER A 503 -3.19 9.53 -8.32
C SER A 503 -3.65 10.96 -8.57
N LEU A 504 -4.63 11.16 -9.47
CA LEU A 504 -5.18 12.48 -9.78
C LEU A 504 -6.05 13.02 -8.64
N GLU A 505 -6.91 12.19 -8.06
CA GLU A 505 -7.81 12.57 -6.96
C GLU A 505 -7.03 13.01 -5.73
N ASN A 506 -6.03 12.22 -5.30
CA ASN A 506 -5.20 12.53 -4.14
C ASN A 506 -4.32 13.76 -4.37
N ALA A 507 -3.72 13.89 -5.57
CA ALA A 507 -2.94 15.03 -5.96
C ALA A 507 -3.76 16.34 -5.90
N ALA A 508 -4.95 16.34 -6.48
CA ALA A 508 -5.81 17.51 -6.51
C ALA A 508 -6.36 17.87 -5.13
N SER A 509 -6.65 16.88 -4.28
CA SER A 509 -7.11 17.10 -2.91
C SER A 509 -6.10 17.91 -2.10
N ILE A 510 -4.85 17.46 -2.05
CA ILE A 510 -3.80 18.14 -1.28
C ILE A 510 -3.40 19.47 -1.94
N ALA A 511 -3.26 19.52 -3.27
CA ALA A 511 -2.96 20.75 -3.97
C ALA A 511 -4.03 21.83 -3.71
N SER A 512 -5.32 21.48 -3.67
CA SER A 512 -6.41 22.40 -3.31
C SER A 512 -6.27 22.94 -1.89
N CYS A 513 -5.84 22.12 -0.93
CA CYS A 513 -5.55 22.58 0.43
C CYS A 513 -4.38 23.57 0.46
N VAL A 514 -3.29 23.29 -0.28
CA VAL A 514 -2.14 24.20 -0.41
C VAL A 514 -2.56 25.54 -1.00
N LEU A 515 -3.35 25.54 -2.08
CA LEU A 515 -3.80 26.74 -2.78
C LEU A 515 -4.73 27.62 -1.92
N THR A 516 -5.45 27.04 -0.96
CA THR A 516 -6.33 27.77 -0.04
C THR A 516 -5.62 28.19 1.27
N THR A 517 -4.34 27.85 1.44
CA THR A 517 -3.56 28.18 2.63
C THR A 517 -3.03 29.63 2.54
N GLU A 518 -3.17 30.39 3.62
CA GLU A 518 -2.72 31.78 3.73
C GLU A 518 -1.64 31.99 4.78
N SER A 519 -1.56 31.12 5.80
CA SER A 519 -0.56 31.25 6.87
C SER A 519 0.00 29.90 7.28
N LEU A 520 1.27 29.89 7.69
CA LEU A 520 1.96 28.75 8.24
C LEU A 520 2.39 29.04 9.67
N VAL A 521 2.25 28.04 10.56
CA VAL A 521 2.61 28.15 11.96
C VAL A 521 3.53 26.98 12.32
N ALA A 522 4.78 27.27 12.65
CA ALA A 522 5.78 26.28 13.06
C ALA A 522 6.26 26.51 14.49
N ASP A 523 6.78 25.49 15.14
CA ASP A 523 7.49 25.65 16.40
C ASP A 523 8.82 26.37 16.17
N LYS A 524 9.17 27.30 17.08
CA LYS A 524 10.48 27.92 17.06
C LYS A 524 11.51 26.88 17.48
N PRO A 525 12.58 26.64 16.69
CA PRO A 525 13.65 25.72 17.07
C PRO A 525 14.19 26.07 18.46
N ASN A 526 14.32 25.08 19.33
CA ASN A 526 14.92 25.24 20.63
C ASN A 526 16.15 24.33 20.72
N PRO A 527 17.34 24.83 20.37
CA PRO A 527 18.57 24.01 20.33
C PRO A 527 18.89 23.29 21.63
N GLU A 528 18.51 23.87 22.77
CA GLU A 528 18.74 23.28 24.09
C GLU A 528 17.80 22.10 24.36
N ALA A 529 16.52 22.23 23.98
CA ALA A 529 15.55 21.16 24.14
C ALA A 529 15.80 20.02 23.12
N ASP A 530 16.19 20.36 21.90
CA ASP A 530 16.53 19.40 20.86
C ASP A 530 17.79 18.62 21.22
N ALA A 531 18.84 19.27 21.76
CA ALA A 531 20.03 18.63 22.29
C ALA A 531 19.72 17.73 23.49
N ALA A 532 18.84 18.16 24.40
CA ALA A 532 18.40 17.36 25.54
C ALA A 532 17.59 16.12 25.11
N ALA A 533 16.71 16.26 24.11
CA ALA A 533 15.95 15.16 23.55
C ALA A 533 16.87 14.14 22.83
N MET A 534 17.86 14.60 22.07
CA MET A 534 18.87 13.74 21.45
C MET A 534 19.74 13.01 22.50
N ALA A 535 20.13 13.71 23.56
CA ALA A 535 20.90 13.10 24.67
C ALA A 535 20.08 12.05 25.43
N ALA A 536 18.76 12.30 25.65
CA ALA A 536 17.87 11.34 26.28
C ALA A 536 17.63 10.11 25.40
N ALA A 537 17.48 10.29 24.08
CA ALA A 537 17.34 9.20 23.11
C ALA A 537 18.64 8.35 23.03
N ALA A 538 19.80 8.98 23.09
CA ALA A 538 21.09 8.29 23.12
C ALA A 538 21.31 7.49 24.42
N GLN A 539 20.77 7.94 25.56
CA GLN A 539 20.85 7.22 26.85
C GLN A 539 19.80 6.10 26.95
N GLY A 540 18.63 6.22 26.28
CA GLY A 540 17.60 5.19 26.24
C GLY A 540 17.92 3.99 25.34
N GLY A 541 18.93 4.09 24.49
CA GLY A 541 19.37 3.01 23.58
C GLY A 541 20.50 2.12 24.11
N MET A 542 20.85 2.25 25.41
CA MET A 542 21.95 1.48 26.05
C MET A 542 21.44 0.48 27.10
N TYR A 543 20.20 -0.02 27.00
CA TYR A 543 19.74 -1.13 27.85
C TYR A 543 19.04 -2.19 27.02
#